data_31d330a73ad5e83e2171e19b4a489805
#
_entry.id   31d330a73ad5e83e2171e19b4a489805
#
_cell.length_a   1.000
_cell.length_b   1.000
_cell.length_c   1.000
_cell.angle_alpha   90.00
_cell.angle_beta   90.00
_cell.angle_gamma   90.00
#
_symmetry.space_group_name_H-M   'P 1'
#
loop_
_entity.id
_entity.type
_entity.pdbx_description
1 polymer ?
#
loop_
_entity_poly.entity_id
_entity_poly.type
_entity_poly.pdbx_seq_one_letter_code
_entity_poly.pdbx_strand_id
1 'polypeptide(L)'
;MSNSKQGVSDTDNTVVSRTPHSSEVTVYSGGPAIVREQRKVEMKDGKVVVTLEGLPEHYVPGSLTITGAEGPGALKLGAFSYRPASLSVEAILEKAAGKEITLKSGDVETKGILRHVLGNQIVLEVDGKVQILVNDGTLSLDPACLFGLTTMPSIRLEATIGKAGGYGLGVMYATEGLSWSQRFEAFYDAAEEKLRRLACWVDLTNNTGAPIGSTRFQLIAGYNNGYGGGNYARPRGARMMAMAASASPMGGGLESAAFGADSAEVETVGEQKLYTLPVELALEAGETKTTSLMLAEAVPVVQEYLLSQGYFTPAAQLRDRKDKLPVHVRLTIK
;
A
#
# COMPACT_ATOMS: atom_id res chain seq x y z
N MET A 1 14.31 2.39 56.43
CA MET A 1 14.01 3.51 55.47
C MET A 1 13.95 2.92 54.08
N SER A 2 12.76 2.59 53.65
CA SER A 2 12.50 1.94 52.38
C SER A 2 12.07 3.03 51.36
N ASN A 3 12.92 3.32 50.38
CA ASN A 3 12.61 4.23 49.32
C ASN A 3 11.87 3.47 48.22
N SER A 4 10.56 3.55 48.24
CA SER A 4 9.71 3.11 47.12
C SER A 4 9.87 4.12 45.99
N LYS A 5 10.64 3.77 44.95
CA LYS A 5 10.59 4.48 43.67
C LYS A 5 9.20 4.21 43.05
N GLN A 6 8.35 5.20 43.11
CA GLN A 6 7.15 5.25 42.27
C GLN A 6 7.58 5.19 40.82
N GLY A 7 7.14 4.14 40.13
CA GLY A 7 7.26 4.06 38.68
C GLY A 7 6.39 5.17 38.05
N VAL A 8 7.03 6.12 37.39
CA VAL A 8 6.36 7.11 36.53
C VAL A 8 5.68 6.31 35.42
N SER A 9 4.36 6.39 35.35
CA SER A 9 3.60 5.78 34.27
C SER A 9 3.99 6.45 32.94
N ASP A 10 4.51 5.66 32.02
CA ASP A 10 5.08 6.04 30.71
C ASP A 10 4.02 6.56 29.71
N THR A 11 2.83 6.93 30.18
CA THR A 11 1.66 7.30 29.36
C THR A 11 1.56 8.80 29.04
N ASP A 12 2.36 9.66 29.65
CA ASP A 12 2.15 11.12 29.56
C ASP A 12 2.77 11.80 28.33
N ASN A 13 3.57 11.13 27.52
CA ASN A 13 4.20 11.75 26.34
C ASN A 13 4.05 10.87 25.09
N THR A 14 2.83 10.43 24.81
CA THR A 14 2.50 9.71 23.56
C THR A 14 1.82 10.66 22.60
N VAL A 15 2.31 10.69 21.37
CA VAL A 15 1.76 11.49 20.27
C VAL A 15 1.33 10.57 19.14
N VAL A 16 0.16 10.85 18.54
CA VAL A 16 -0.41 10.05 17.46
C VAL A 16 -0.44 10.87 16.16
N SER A 17 0.15 10.35 15.10
CA SER A 17 0.03 10.87 13.73
C SER A 17 -0.81 9.91 12.90
N ARG A 18 -2.02 10.34 12.52
CA ARG A 18 -2.98 9.49 11.80
C ARG A 18 -2.78 9.51 10.30
N THR A 19 -2.46 10.68 9.75
CA THR A 19 -2.32 10.86 8.30
C THR A 19 -0.97 11.47 7.97
N PRO A 20 -0.36 11.11 6.84
CA PRO A 20 0.82 11.80 6.35
C PRO A 20 0.49 13.24 5.93
N HIS A 21 1.47 14.12 6.01
CA HIS A 21 1.39 15.48 5.49
C HIS A 21 1.50 15.49 3.96
N SER A 22 2.37 14.67 3.44
CA SER A 22 2.50 14.37 2.00
C SER A 22 2.98 12.94 1.81
N SER A 23 2.67 12.38 0.66
CA SER A 23 3.10 11.05 0.29
C SER A 23 3.46 10.97 -1.19
N GLU A 24 4.28 10.00 -1.53
CA GLU A 24 4.66 9.60 -2.87
C GLU A 24 4.66 8.07 -2.93
N VAL A 25 4.09 7.51 -3.98
CA VAL A 25 3.94 6.06 -4.12
C VAL A 25 4.51 5.61 -5.44
N THR A 26 5.48 4.70 -5.39
CA THR A 26 6.06 4.06 -6.57
C THR A 26 5.52 2.64 -6.70
N VAL A 27 4.77 2.36 -7.77
CA VAL A 27 4.14 1.05 -8.03
C VAL A 27 4.87 0.33 -9.15
N TYR A 28 5.37 -0.86 -8.87
CA TYR A 28 6.06 -1.70 -9.85
C TYR A 28 5.08 -2.60 -10.61
N SER A 29 5.39 -2.95 -11.85
CA SER A 29 4.58 -3.90 -12.65
C SER A 29 4.55 -5.32 -12.06
N GLY A 30 5.43 -5.61 -11.11
CA GLY A 30 5.46 -6.85 -10.35
C GLY A 30 6.27 -6.66 -9.07
N GLY A 31 5.69 -7.06 -7.93
CA GLY A 31 6.30 -6.91 -6.61
C GLY A 31 5.65 -5.82 -5.76
N PRO A 32 6.19 -5.55 -4.56
CA PRO A 32 5.64 -4.58 -3.65
C PRO A 32 5.83 -3.14 -4.16
N ALA A 33 4.89 -2.27 -3.83
CA ALA A 33 5.03 -0.83 -4.02
C ALA A 33 5.88 -0.21 -2.91
N ILE A 34 6.53 0.91 -3.20
CA ILE A 34 7.26 1.72 -2.23
C ILE A 34 6.45 2.98 -1.91
N VAL A 35 6.21 3.18 -0.63
CA VAL A 35 5.52 4.37 -0.10
C VAL A 35 6.52 5.23 0.64
N ARG A 36 6.56 6.52 0.32
CA ARG A 36 7.31 7.55 1.03
C ARG A 36 6.33 8.55 1.60
N GLU A 37 6.43 8.80 2.88
CA GLU A 37 5.55 9.72 3.60
C GLU A 37 6.38 10.76 4.34
N GLN A 38 5.87 11.98 4.39
CA GLN A 38 6.32 13.02 5.31
C GLN A 38 5.24 13.22 6.36
N ARG A 39 5.59 13.10 7.63
CA ARG A 39 4.67 13.28 8.75
C ARG A 39 5.14 14.42 9.62
N LYS A 40 4.23 15.31 10.01
CA LYS A 40 4.49 16.40 10.97
C LYS A 40 3.90 16.02 12.30
N VAL A 41 4.71 16.11 13.34
CA VAL A 41 4.33 15.69 14.69
C VAL A 41 4.76 16.76 15.70
N GLU A 42 3.80 17.25 16.50
CA GLU A 42 4.11 18.12 17.63
C GLU A 42 4.57 17.29 18.81
N MET A 43 5.78 17.52 19.27
CA MET A 43 6.41 16.74 20.34
C MET A 43 6.84 17.65 21.49
N LYS A 44 6.71 17.12 22.72
CA LYS A 44 7.27 17.74 23.93
C LYS A 44 8.72 17.34 24.10
N ASP A 45 9.49 18.12 24.83
CA ASP A 45 10.86 17.81 25.17
C ASP A 45 10.98 16.53 26.03
N GLY A 46 12.13 15.88 25.94
CA GLY A 46 12.41 14.63 26.62
C GLY A 46 12.10 13.38 25.79
N LYS A 47 11.80 12.28 26.48
CA LYS A 47 11.41 11.02 25.84
C LYS A 47 9.96 11.07 25.38
N VAL A 48 9.71 10.70 24.14
CA VAL A 48 8.38 10.66 23.53
C VAL A 48 8.18 9.35 22.80
N VAL A 49 6.95 8.88 22.79
CA VAL A 49 6.50 7.76 21.97
C VAL A 49 5.60 8.30 20.88
N VAL A 50 6.00 8.13 19.63
CA VAL A 50 5.21 8.51 18.45
C VAL A 50 4.52 7.28 17.89
N THR A 51 3.21 7.33 17.75
CA THR A 51 2.42 6.29 17.06
C THR A 51 2.01 6.83 15.70
N LEU A 52 2.46 6.16 14.64
CA LEU A 52 2.11 6.46 13.26
C LEU A 52 1.02 5.47 12.83
N GLU A 53 -0.20 5.96 12.64
CA GLU A 53 -1.35 5.18 12.20
C GLU A 53 -1.57 5.32 10.67
N GLY A 54 -2.50 4.54 10.13
CA GLY A 54 -2.88 4.59 8.70
C GLY A 54 -1.91 3.85 7.79
N LEU A 55 -1.22 2.85 8.30
CA LEU A 55 -0.35 1.99 7.52
C LEU A 55 -1.13 0.87 6.84
N PRO A 56 -0.65 0.36 5.69
CA PRO A 56 -1.28 -0.76 5.02
C PRO A 56 -1.16 -2.06 5.82
N GLU A 57 -2.17 -2.93 5.68
CA GLU A 57 -2.16 -4.26 6.30
C GLU A 57 -1.08 -5.16 5.69
N HIS A 58 -0.82 -4.99 4.39
CA HIS A 58 0.16 -5.78 3.64
C HIS A 58 1.56 -5.14 3.64
N TYR A 59 1.93 -4.52 4.75
CA TYR A 59 3.28 -4.02 4.97
C TYR A 59 4.33 -5.13 4.84
N VAL A 60 5.43 -4.86 4.14
CA VAL A 60 6.53 -5.81 4.00
C VAL A 60 7.48 -5.70 5.20
N PRO A 61 7.56 -6.73 6.06
CA PRO A 61 8.45 -6.70 7.21
C PRO A 61 9.90 -6.42 6.84
N GLY A 62 10.57 -5.58 7.64
CA GLY A 62 11.97 -5.19 7.42
C GLY A 62 12.20 -4.15 6.34
N SER A 63 11.16 -3.63 5.69
CA SER A 63 11.29 -2.57 4.70
C SER A 63 11.22 -1.15 5.28
N LEU A 64 10.84 -1.00 6.54
CA LEU A 64 10.64 0.29 7.18
C LEU A 64 11.94 1.04 7.40
N THR A 65 11.98 2.28 6.95
CA THR A 65 13.01 3.24 7.25
C THR A 65 12.36 4.52 7.80
N ILE A 66 12.83 5.01 8.93
CA ILE A 66 12.36 6.27 9.51
C ILE A 66 13.56 7.20 9.63
N THR A 67 13.39 8.42 9.17
CA THR A 67 14.40 9.48 9.25
C THR A 67 13.81 10.67 9.98
N GLY A 68 14.61 11.30 10.86
CA GLY A 68 14.27 12.61 11.41
C GLY A 68 14.55 13.66 10.34
N ALA A 69 13.56 14.53 10.13
CA ALA A 69 13.71 15.70 9.30
C ALA A 69 13.71 16.97 10.17
N GLU A 70 13.39 18.10 9.62
CA GLU A 70 13.42 19.41 10.24
C GLU A 70 12.69 19.49 11.59
N GLY A 71 13.24 20.28 12.51
CA GLY A 71 12.66 20.54 13.83
C GLY A 71 13.42 21.62 14.60
N PRO A 72 12.83 22.12 15.70
CA PRO A 72 13.41 23.25 16.47
C PRO A 72 14.59 22.87 17.33
N GLY A 73 14.93 21.57 17.43
CA GLY A 73 16.03 21.06 18.24
C GLY A 73 16.48 19.67 17.85
N ALA A 74 17.37 19.08 18.64
CA ALA A 74 17.86 17.72 18.39
C ALA A 74 16.72 16.69 18.47
N LEU A 75 16.65 15.83 17.46
CA LEU A 75 15.78 14.67 17.39
C LEU A 75 16.66 13.41 17.32
N LYS A 76 16.58 12.56 18.33
CA LYS A 76 17.22 11.26 18.35
C LYS A 76 16.15 10.17 18.26
N LEU A 77 16.15 9.46 17.15
CA LEU A 77 15.28 8.30 16.95
C LEU A 77 15.82 7.10 17.73
N GLY A 78 14.92 6.40 18.42
CA GLY A 78 15.19 5.18 19.16
C GLY A 78 14.69 3.95 18.45
N ALA A 79 14.22 2.98 19.24
CA ALA A 79 13.59 1.77 18.70
C ALA A 79 12.23 2.06 18.08
N PHE A 80 11.88 1.30 17.05
CA PHE A 80 10.53 1.30 16.49
C PHE A 80 10.03 -0.12 16.30
N SER A 81 8.71 -0.27 16.35
CA SER A 81 8.03 -1.55 16.13
C SER A 81 6.78 -1.36 15.29
N TYR A 82 6.56 -2.29 14.36
CA TYR A 82 5.29 -2.42 13.65
C TYR A 82 4.28 -3.16 14.54
N ARG A 83 3.06 -2.66 14.59
CA ARG A 83 1.94 -3.27 15.27
C ARG A 83 0.82 -3.52 14.27
N PRO A 84 0.42 -4.77 14.03
CA PRO A 84 -0.73 -5.06 13.18
C PRO A 84 -2.02 -4.52 13.79
N ALA A 85 -3.07 -4.42 12.99
CA ALA A 85 -4.42 -4.22 13.51
C ALA A 85 -4.74 -5.30 14.54
N SER A 86 -5.31 -4.90 15.65
CA SER A 86 -5.51 -5.78 16.81
C SER A 86 -6.95 -5.79 17.32
N LEU A 87 -7.84 -4.97 16.73
CA LEU A 87 -9.24 -4.96 17.12
C LEU A 87 -9.96 -6.17 16.53
N SER A 88 -10.25 -7.13 17.36
CA SER A 88 -11.11 -8.27 17.05
C SER A 88 -11.97 -8.63 18.26
N VAL A 89 -13.01 -9.41 18.03
CA VAL A 89 -13.86 -9.89 19.14
C VAL A 89 -13.04 -10.69 20.13
N GLU A 90 -12.14 -11.54 19.64
CA GLU A 90 -11.23 -12.35 20.46
C GLU A 90 -10.33 -11.47 21.34
N ALA A 91 -9.71 -10.45 20.76
CA ALA A 91 -8.83 -9.53 21.49
C ALA A 91 -9.58 -8.71 22.56
N ILE A 92 -10.83 -8.33 22.27
CA ILE A 92 -11.70 -7.66 23.25
C ILE A 92 -12.00 -8.61 24.40
N LEU A 93 -12.37 -9.85 24.11
CA LEU A 93 -12.70 -10.87 25.12
C LEU A 93 -11.47 -11.28 25.95
N GLU A 94 -10.29 -11.37 25.33
CA GLU A 94 -9.03 -11.57 26.07
C GLU A 94 -8.78 -10.45 27.08
N LYS A 95 -9.03 -9.19 26.71
CA LYS A 95 -8.91 -8.03 27.62
C LYS A 95 -10.02 -7.97 28.67
N ALA A 96 -11.14 -8.60 28.42
CA ALA A 96 -12.23 -8.75 29.40
C ALA A 96 -11.97 -9.88 30.37
N ALA A 97 -11.02 -10.78 30.15
CA ALA A 97 -10.68 -11.84 31.06
C ALA A 97 -10.32 -11.28 32.45
N GLY A 98 -10.92 -11.85 33.50
CA GLY A 98 -10.81 -11.38 34.88
C GLY A 98 -11.71 -10.21 35.23
N LYS A 99 -12.47 -9.65 34.31
CA LYS A 99 -13.44 -8.56 34.53
C LYS A 99 -14.87 -9.08 34.59
N GLU A 100 -15.72 -8.31 35.23
CA GLU A 100 -17.17 -8.57 35.23
C GLU A 100 -17.76 -8.28 33.85
N ILE A 101 -18.53 -9.20 33.33
CA ILE A 101 -19.29 -9.08 32.09
C ILE A 101 -20.74 -9.48 32.28
N THR A 102 -21.61 -9.06 31.39
CA THR A 102 -23.01 -9.48 31.35
C THR A 102 -23.30 -10.22 30.04
N LEU A 103 -23.80 -11.45 30.14
CA LEU A 103 -24.33 -12.22 29.02
C LEU A 103 -25.86 -12.19 29.07
N LYS A 104 -26.50 -11.71 28.04
CA LYS A 104 -27.97 -11.75 27.85
C LYS A 104 -28.32 -12.73 26.76
N SER A 105 -28.91 -13.86 27.10
CA SER A 105 -29.41 -14.89 26.19
C SER A 105 -30.93 -14.99 26.34
N GLY A 106 -31.68 -14.53 25.31
CA GLY A 106 -33.14 -14.37 25.39
C GLY A 106 -33.53 -13.41 26.51
N ASP A 107 -34.39 -13.90 27.46
CA ASP A 107 -34.84 -13.14 28.64
C ASP A 107 -33.94 -13.34 29.88
N VAL A 108 -32.91 -14.18 29.76
CA VAL A 108 -32.01 -14.48 30.90
C VAL A 108 -30.77 -13.62 30.82
N GLU A 109 -30.47 -12.90 31.88
CA GLU A 109 -29.28 -12.08 32.04
C GLU A 109 -28.40 -12.73 33.14
N THR A 110 -27.14 -13.06 32.76
CA THR A 110 -26.15 -13.63 33.65
C THR A 110 -24.96 -12.68 33.80
N LYS A 111 -24.68 -12.25 35.03
CA LYS A 111 -23.52 -11.45 35.39
C LYS A 111 -22.46 -12.32 36.06
N GLY A 112 -21.20 -12.14 35.65
CA GLY A 112 -20.10 -12.87 36.26
C GLY A 112 -18.73 -12.41 35.76
N ILE A 113 -17.68 -12.93 36.38
CA ILE A 113 -16.31 -12.68 35.99
C ILE A 113 -15.96 -13.61 34.83
N LEU A 114 -15.56 -13.03 33.70
CA LEU A 114 -15.10 -13.81 32.55
C LEU A 114 -13.80 -14.54 32.89
N ARG A 115 -13.78 -15.85 32.82
CA ARG A 115 -12.57 -16.66 33.04
C ARG A 115 -11.94 -17.11 31.73
N HIS A 116 -12.73 -17.66 30.80
CA HIS A 116 -12.26 -18.12 29.49
C HIS A 116 -13.36 -18.02 28.44
N VAL A 117 -12.92 -17.97 27.17
CA VAL A 117 -13.78 -18.16 26.01
C VAL A 117 -13.21 -19.34 25.22
N LEU A 118 -14.03 -20.33 24.93
CA LEU A 118 -13.66 -21.57 24.24
C LEU A 118 -14.60 -21.77 23.05
N GLY A 119 -14.21 -21.22 21.90
CA GLY A 119 -15.06 -21.20 20.71
C GLY A 119 -16.38 -20.46 20.98
N ASN A 120 -17.52 -21.17 20.92
CA ASN A 120 -18.84 -20.62 21.24
C ASN A 120 -19.26 -20.77 22.69
N GLN A 121 -18.34 -21.05 23.61
CA GLN A 121 -18.62 -21.21 25.04
C GLN A 121 -17.91 -20.12 25.84
N ILE A 122 -18.62 -19.60 26.83
CA ILE A 122 -18.12 -18.62 27.79
C ILE A 122 -18.09 -19.25 29.16
N VAL A 123 -16.95 -19.16 29.83
CA VAL A 123 -16.74 -19.63 31.19
C VAL A 123 -16.81 -18.44 32.12
N LEU A 124 -17.88 -18.34 32.88
CA LEU A 124 -18.11 -17.31 33.89
C LEU A 124 -17.96 -17.86 35.31
N GLU A 125 -17.43 -17.05 36.19
CA GLU A 125 -17.54 -17.27 37.62
C GLU A 125 -18.68 -16.38 38.15
N VAL A 126 -19.73 -17.05 38.67
CA VAL A 126 -20.93 -16.42 39.19
C VAL A 126 -21.12 -16.95 40.62
N ASP A 127 -21.14 -16.07 41.61
CA ASP A 127 -21.31 -16.41 43.04
C ASP A 127 -20.34 -17.52 43.52
N GLY A 128 -19.07 -17.41 43.09
CA GLY A 128 -18.02 -18.38 43.46
C GLY A 128 -18.14 -19.75 42.77
N LYS A 129 -19.02 -19.90 41.78
CA LYS A 129 -19.19 -21.12 40.98
C LYS A 129 -18.85 -20.85 39.53
N VAL A 130 -18.23 -21.83 38.87
CA VAL A 130 -17.95 -21.76 37.45
C VAL A 130 -19.18 -22.23 36.68
N GLN A 131 -19.65 -21.40 35.77
CA GLN A 131 -20.72 -21.70 34.81
C GLN A 131 -20.15 -21.71 33.40
N ILE A 132 -20.51 -22.68 32.57
CA ILE A 132 -20.18 -22.76 31.16
C ILE A 132 -21.47 -22.47 30.39
N LEU A 133 -21.51 -21.36 29.68
CA LEU A 133 -22.67 -20.87 28.95
C LEU A 133 -22.35 -20.85 27.45
N VAL A 134 -23.38 -21.02 26.63
CA VAL A 134 -23.27 -20.85 25.19
C VAL A 134 -23.33 -19.36 24.89
N ASN A 135 -22.42 -18.89 24.04
CA ASN A 135 -22.42 -17.49 23.55
C ASN A 135 -23.39 -17.35 22.37
N ASP A 136 -24.68 -17.34 22.67
CA ASP A 136 -25.78 -17.20 21.72
C ASP A 136 -26.55 -15.89 21.90
N GLY A 137 -26.02 -14.97 22.69
CA GLY A 137 -26.68 -13.73 23.07
C GLY A 137 -25.80 -12.48 22.91
N THR A 138 -26.20 -11.44 23.63
CA THR A 138 -25.48 -10.17 23.66
C THR A 138 -24.53 -10.13 24.86
N LEU A 139 -23.26 -9.83 24.59
CA LEU A 139 -22.25 -9.56 25.61
C LEU A 139 -22.11 -8.07 25.87
N SER A 140 -22.23 -7.66 27.12
CA SER A 140 -21.95 -6.31 27.60
C SER A 140 -20.64 -6.31 28.38
N LEU A 141 -19.70 -5.47 27.94
CA LEU A 141 -18.33 -5.39 28.46
C LEU A 141 -18.00 -3.96 28.86
N ASP A 142 -17.03 -3.79 29.74
CA ASP A 142 -16.46 -2.49 30.08
C ASP A 142 -15.76 -1.89 28.82
N PRO A 143 -16.06 -0.64 28.43
CA PRO A 143 -15.38 0.05 27.32
C PRO A 143 -13.86 0.08 27.45
N ALA A 144 -13.30 -0.02 28.64
CA ALA A 144 -11.86 -0.13 28.88
C ALA A 144 -11.21 -1.37 28.21
N CYS A 145 -12.01 -2.36 27.80
CA CYS A 145 -11.52 -3.51 27.03
C CYS A 145 -11.09 -3.12 25.60
N LEU A 146 -11.52 -1.97 25.09
CA LEU A 146 -11.12 -1.43 23.79
C LEU A 146 -9.78 -0.69 23.84
N PHE A 147 -9.31 -0.26 25.01
CA PHE A 147 -8.08 0.52 25.10
C PHE A 147 -6.87 -0.22 24.56
N GLY A 148 -6.14 0.48 23.64
CA GLY A 148 -4.93 -0.03 23.01
C GLY A 148 -5.16 -1.10 21.93
N LEU A 149 -6.42 -1.39 21.56
CA LEU A 149 -6.77 -2.12 20.35
C LEU A 149 -6.94 -1.11 19.21
N THR A 150 -6.42 -1.46 18.05
CA THR A 150 -6.43 -0.60 16.85
C THR A 150 -7.11 -1.29 15.69
N THR A 151 -7.90 -0.55 14.93
CA THR A 151 -8.54 -1.04 13.69
C THR A 151 -7.58 -1.07 12.51
N MET A 152 -6.45 -0.36 12.60
CA MET A 152 -5.45 -0.26 11.55
C MET A 152 -4.06 -0.55 12.10
N PRO A 153 -3.15 -1.04 11.26
CA PRO A 153 -1.75 -1.20 11.63
C PRO A 153 -1.12 0.14 11.98
N SER A 154 -0.11 0.09 12.84
CA SER A 154 0.62 1.28 13.29
C SER A 154 2.10 0.98 13.50
N ILE A 155 2.92 2.05 13.47
CA ILE A 155 4.31 2.02 13.91
C ILE A 155 4.39 2.76 15.24
N ARG A 156 4.99 2.13 16.23
CA ARG A 156 5.39 2.78 17.48
C ARG A 156 6.87 3.09 17.42
N LEU A 157 7.20 4.37 17.52
CA LEU A 157 8.57 4.90 17.47
C LEU A 157 8.91 5.57 18.80
N GLU A 158 10.03 5.20 19.40
CA GLU A 158 10.59 5.90 20.54
C GLU A 158 11.54 7.00 20.03
N ALA A 159 11.44 8.20 20.62
CA ALA A 159 12.32 9.30 20.28
C ALA A 159 12.73 10.09 21.52
N THR A 160 13.83 10.82 21.40
CA THR A 160 14.26 11.79 22.41
C THR A 160 14.38 13.15 21.77
N ILE A 161 13.67 14.12 22.32
CA ILE A 161 13.49 15.46 21.79
C ILE A 161 14.24 16.47 22.68
N GLY A 162 15.08 17.28 22.08
CA GLY A 162 15.87 18.29 22.79
C GLY A 162 15.10 19.60 23.08
N LYS A 163 14.04 19.88 22.31
CA LYS A 163 13.21 21.09 22.48
C LYS A 163 11.81 20.81 21.97
N ALA A 164 10.78 21.19 22.71
CA ALA A 164 9.38 21.05 22.29
C ALA A 164 9.08 21.81 20.98
N GLY A 165 8.22 21.24 20.13
CA GLY A 165 7.74 21.85 18.89
C GLY A 165 7.43 20.84 17.79
N GLY A 166 7.22 21.34 16.57
CA GLY A 166 6.92 20.56 15.38
C GLY A 166 8.16 19.92 14.76
N TYR A 167 8.09 18.62 14.54
CA TYR A 167 9.14 17.83 13.88
C TYR A 167 8.62 17.12 12.65
N GLY A 168 9.43 17.10 11.60
CA GLY A 168 9.22 16.26 10.44
C GLY A 168 9.76 14.86 10.65
N LEU A 169 9.04 13.86 10.19
CA LEU A 169 9.47 12.47 10.12
C LEU A 169 9.30 11.98 8.69
N GLY A 170 10.40 11.57 8.05
CA GLY A 170 10.36 10.82 6.80
C GLY A 170 10.13 9.34 7.11
N VAL A 171 9.11 8.75 6.52
CA VAL A 171 8.77 7.34 6.68
C VAL A 171 8.76 6.69 5.30
N MET A 172 9.52 5.63 5.11
CA MET A 172 9.55 4.88 3.85
C MET A 172 9.37 3.39 4.16
N TYR A 173 8.49 2.75 3.40
CA TYR A 173 8.23 1.31 3.53
C TYR A 173 7.75 0.71 2.21
N ALA A 174 7.82 -0.62 2.12
CA ALA A 174 7.22 -1.37 1.05
C ALA A 174 5.88 -1.98 1.50
N THR A 175 4.93 -2.08 0.58
CA THR A 175 3.65 -2.75 0.79
C THR A 175 3.26 -3.58 -0.42
N GLU A 176 2.64 -4.72 -0.19
CA GLU A 176 1.94 -5.47 -1.23
C GLU A 176 0.51 -4.96 -1.37
N GLY A 177 -0.20 -5.40 -2.41
CA GLY A 177 -1.59 -5.05 -2.64
C GLY A 177 -1.82 -3.82 -3.51
N LEU A 178 -0.78 -3.05 -3.87
CA LEU A 178 -0.88 -2.05 -4.92
C LEU A 178 -0.44 -2.64 -6.25
N SER A 179 -1.25 -2.44 -7.28
CA SER A 179 -0.94 -2.90 -8.63
C SER A 179 -1.43 -1.91 -9.68
N TRP A 180 -0.85 -2.00 -10.86
CA TRP A 180 -1.30 -1.23 -12.01
C TRP A 180 -1.26 -2.06 -13.27
N SER A 181 -2.14 -1.72 -14.21
CA SER A 181 -2.17 -2.28 -15.55
C SER A 181 -2.46 -1.20 -16.57
N GLN A 182 -2.00 -1.40 -17.80
CA GLN A 182 -2.25 -0.47 -18.88
C GLN A 182 -3.11 -1.10 -19.98
N ARG A 183 -3.89 -0.26 -20.65
CA ARG A 183 -4.61 -0.60 -21.87
C ARG A 183 -4.48 0.53 -22.89
N PHE A 184 -4.42 0.15 -24.16
CA PHE A 184 -4.35 1.09 -25.27
C PHE A 184 -5.66 1.12 -26.03
N GLU A 185 -6.07 2.32 -26.42
CA GLU A 185 -7.16 2.57 -27.34
C GLU A 185 -6.60 3.29 -28.57
N ALA A 186 -6.81 2.73 -29.76
CA ALA A 186 -6.35 3.29 -31.00
C ALA A 186 -7.52 3.43 -31.98
N PHE A 187 -7.77 4.64 -32.49
CA PHE A 187 -8.79 4.92 -33.49
C PHE A 187 -8.10 5.17 -34.83
N TYR A 188 -8.13 4.17 -35.71
CA TYR A 188 -7.49 4.22 -37.01
C TYR A 188 -8.40 4.83 -38.08
N ASP A 189 -7.85 5.78 -38.87
CA ASP A 189 -8.46 6.33 -40.04
C ASP A 189 -7.78 5.76 -41.27
N ALA A 190 -8.49 4.90 -42.00
CA ALA A 190 -7.94 4.24 -43.19
C ALA A 190 -7.79 5.19 -44.38
N ALA A 191 -8.53 6.30 -44.45
CA ALA A 191 -8.44 7.26 -45.54
C ALA A 191 -7.23 8.19 -45.41
N GLU A 192 -6.83 8.48 -44.17
CA GLU A 192 -5.71 9.36 -43.89
C GLU A 192 -4.45 8.59 -43.44
N GLU A 193 -4.51 7.25 -43.37
CA GLU A 193 -3.44 6.35 -42.94
C GLU A 193 -2.78 6.78 -41.63
N LYS A 194 -3.61 7.18 -40.65
CA LYS A 194 -3.17 7.63 -39.34
C LYS A 194 -4.07 7.15 -38.23
N LEU A 195 -3.56 7.13 -37.01
CA LEU A 195 -4.40 7.05 -35.82
C LEU A 195 -4.92 8.46 -35.51
N ARG A 196 -6.24 8.66 -35.55
CA ARG A 196 -6.85 9.92 -35.11
C ARG A 196 -6.57 10.15 -33.64
N ARG A 197 -6.58 9.06 -32.85
CA ARG A 197 -6.32 9.09 -31.42
C ARG A 197 -5.64 7.80 -31.01
N LEU A 198 -4.59 7.93 -30.21
CA LEU A 198 -3.94 6.85 -29.47
C LEU A 198 -3.94 7.26 -28.00
N ALA A 199 -4.65 6.52 -27.15
CA ALA A 199 -4.69 6.76 -25.72
C ALA A 199 -4.14 5.55 -24.97
N CYS A 200 -3.36 5.80 -23.91
CA CYS A 200 -2.97 4.81 -22.94
C CYS A 200 -3.63 5.14 -21.61
N TRP A 201 -4.43 4.21 -21.12
CA TRP A 201 -5.11 4.28 -19.83
C TRP A 201 -4.38 3.40 -18.83
N VAL A 202 -4.36 3.83 -17.58
CA VAL A 202 -3.83 3.06 -16.46
C VAL A 202 -4.93 2.81 -15.45
N ASP A 203 -5.07 1.57 -15.06
CA ASP A 203 -5.90 1.13 -13.95
C ASP A 203 -5.01 0.89 -12.74
N LEU A 204 -5.21 1.68 -11.67
CA LEU A 204 -4.53 1.56 -10.38
C LEU A 204 -5.47 0.89 -9.38
N THR A 205 -5.03 -0.20 -8.77
CA THR A 205 -5.83 -0.96 -7.79
C THR A 205 -5.18 -0.94 -6.42
N ASN A 206 -5.97 -0.60 -5.39
CA ASN A 206 -5.53 -0.58 -3.99
C ASN A 206 -6.16 -1.71 -3.18
N ASN A 207 -5.44 -2.80 -3.00
CA ASN A 207 -5.80 -3.91 -2.11
C ASN A 207 -4.89 -3.98 -0.88
N THR A 208 -4.37 -2.84 -0.40
CA THR A 208 -3.45 -2.80 0.76
C THR A 208 -4.15 -2.92 2.11
N GLY A 209 -5.48 -2.84 2.14
CA GLY A 209 -6.29 -2.79 3.37
C GLY A 209 -6.40 -1.39 3.99
N ALA A 210 -5.67 -0.38 3.47
CA ALA A 210 -5.72 0.99 3.96
C ALA A 210 -5.97 1.97 2.81
N PRO A 211 -6.67 3.09 3.04
CA PRO A 211 -6.82 4.14 2.04
C PRO A 211 -5.47 4.85 1.81
N ILE A 212 -5.22 5.24 0.57
CA ILE A 212 -4.11 6.11 0.18
C ILE A 212 -4.67 7.48 -0.10
N GLY A 213 -4.27 8.47 0.69
CA GLY A 213 -4.68 9.87 0.50
C GLY A 213 -4.16 10.44 -0.81
N SER A 214 -4.53 11.70 -1.11
CA SER A 214 -4.04 12.37 -2.32
C SER A 214 -2.52 12.33 -2.37
N THR A 215 -1.98 11.69 -3.40
CA THR A 215 -0.56 11.42 -3.56
C THR A 215 -0.16 11.37 -5.02
N ARG A 216 1.12 11.62 -5.26
CA ARG A 216 1.74 11.45 -6.58
C ARG A 216 2.10 9.99 -6.77
N PHE A 217 1.58 9.39 -7.83
CA PHE A 217 1.92 8.02 -8.23
C PHE A 217 3.00 8.02 -9.29
N GLN A 218 3.99 7.16 -9.07
CA GLN A 218 5.02 6.79 -10.02
C GLN A 218 4.84 5.32 -10.39
N LEU A 219 4.86 5.01 -11.68
CA LEU A 219 4.65 3.67 -12.21
C LEU A 219 5.95 3.19 -12.87
N ILE A 220 6.42 2.04 -12.48
CA ILE A 220 7.62 1.45 -13.08
C ILE A 220 7.22 0.27 -13.95
N ALA A 221 7.50 0.41 -15.27
CA ALA A 221 7.38 -0.65 -16.26
C ALA A 221 8.76 -1.18 -16.64
N GLY A 222 8.85 -2.49 -16.89
CA GLY A 222 10.08 -3.17 -17.31
C GLY A 222 10.22 -4.53 -16.66
N TYR A 223 11.15 -5.31 -17.18
CA TYR A 223 11.36 -6.68 -16.74
C TYR A 223 12.11 -6.71 -15.41
N ASN A 224 11.46 -7.17 -14.36
CA ASN A 224 12.09 -7.43 -13.06
C ASN A 224 12.80 -8.79 -13.11
N ASN A 225 14.04 -8.83 -13.55
CA ASN A 225 14.88 -10.03 -13.53
C ASN A 225 15.16 -10.61 -12.12
N GLY A 226 14.49 -10.11 -11.09
CA GLY A 226 14.73 -10.47 -9.69
C GLY A 226 13.65 -11.31 -9.00
N TYR A 227 12.49 -11.60 -9.64
CA TYR A 227 11.33 -12.13 -8.92
C TYR A 227 10.61 -13.31 -9.57
N GLY A 228 11.25 -14.05 -10.47
CA GLY A 228 10.77 -15.31 -10.99
C GLY A 228 11.49 -16.49 -10.35
N GLY A 229 10.87 -17.19 -9.42
CA GLY A 229 11.15 -18.55 -9.01
C GLY A 229 12.49 -18.82 -8.33
N GLY A 230 12.51 -18.89 -7.02
CA GLY A 230 13.63 -19.43 -6.23
C GLY A 230 13.49 -19.13 -4.76
N ASN A 231 13.26 -20.15 -3.95
CA ASN A 231 13.28 -20.15 -2.49
C ASN A 231 14.61 -19.62 -1.92
N TYR A 232 14.75 -18.32 -1.75
CA TYR A 232 15.77 -17.77 -0.85
C TYR A 232 15.22 -16.53 -0.16
N ALA A 233 15.02 -16.64 1.15
CA ALA A 233 14.69 -15.55 2.07
C ALA A 233 15.85 -14.55 2.15
N ARG A 234 15.86 -13.53 1.27
CA ARG A 234 16.65 -12.30 1.46
C ARG A 234 15.68 -11.12 1.49
N PRO A 235 15.93 -10.10 2.32
CA PRO A 235 15.02 -8.96 2.43
C PRO A 235 14.98 -8.20 1.10
N ARG A 236 13.97 -8.54 0.29
CA ARG A 236 13.71 -7.98 -1.03
C ARG A 236 13.51 -6.45 -0.98
N GLY A 237 12.95 -5.96 0.12
CA GLY A 237 12.67 -4.54 0.33
C GLY A 237 13.91 -3.63 0.26
N ALA A 238 15.04 -4.04 0.82
CA ALA A 238 16.22 -3.19 0.89
C ALA A 238 16.82 -2.84 -0.50
N ARG A 239 16.75 -3.77 -1.47
CA ARG A 239 17.28 -3.52 -2.83
C ARG A 239 16.34 -2.66 -3.66
N MET A 240 15.02 -2.87 -3.54
CA MET A 240 14.01 -2.02 -4.18
C MET A 240 14.03 -0.61 -3.57
N MET A 241 14.20 -0.50 -2.25
CA MET A 241 14.33 0.79 -1.58
C MET A 241 15.59 1.54 -2.01
N ALA A 242 16.70 0.85 -2.23
CA ALA A 242 17.93 1.49 -2.77
C ALA A 242 17.70 2.04 -4.19
N MET A 243 17.00 1.31 -5.06
CA MET A 243 16.64 1.80 -6.40
C MET A 243 15.66 2.99 -6.32
N ALA A 244 14.66 2.92 -5.45
CA ALA A 244 13.71 4.01 -5.25
C ALA A 244 14.37 5.24 -4.59
N ALA A 245 15.36 5.05 -3.73
CA ALA A 245 16.13 6.16 -3.14
C ALA A 245 17.07 6.83 -4.15
N SER A 246 17.54 6.11 -5.17
CA SER A 246 18.38 6.65 -6.25
C SER A 246 17.58 7.34 -7.37
N ALA A 247 16.27 7.15 -7.42
CA ALA A 247 15.36 7.85 -8.33
C ALA A 247 14.92 9.21 -7.76
N SER A 248 15.85 9.99 -7.20
CA SER A 248 15.60 11.41 -6.98
C SER A 248 15.68 12.14 -8.32
N PRO A 249 14.82 13.13 -8.60
CA PRO A 249 14.80 13.82 -9.88
C PRO A 249 16.09 14.65 -10.03
N MET A 250 17.10 14.06 -10.65
CA MET A 250 18.13 14.86 -11.31
C MET A 250 17.67 15.05 -12.75
N GLY A 251 17.31 16.29 -13.05
CA GLY A 251 16.80 16.71 -14.34
C GLY A 251 17.73 16.29 -15.49
N GLY A 252 17.13 15.65 -16.45
CA GLY A 252 17.70 15.29 -17.72
C GLY A 252 16.55 15.15 -18.70
N GLY A 253 16.00 16.30 -19.15
CA GLY A 253 15.01 16.29 -20.20
C GLY A 253 15.62 15.76 -21.49
N LEU A 254 14.90 14.84 -22.12
CA LEU A 254 14.87 14.66 -23.58
C LEU A 254 13.82 13.58 -23.88
N GLU A 255 12.82 13.98 -24.64
CA GLU A 255 11.74 13.23 -25.28
C GLU A 255 10.30 13.44 -24.76
N SER A 256 10.04 14.58 -24.14
CA SER A 256 8.68 15.01 -23.82
C SER A 256 7.93 15.74 -24.96
N ALA A 257 8.53 15.85 -26.15
CA ALA A 257 8.03 16.76 -27.20
C ALA A 257 6.88 16.21 -28.09
N ALA A 258 6.45 14.96 -27.88
CA ALA A 258 5.43 14.34 -28.76
C ALA A 258 4.07 14.10 -28.05
N PHE A 259 3.95 14.36 -26.76
CA PHE A 259 2.74 14.06 -26.00
C PHE A 259 2.12 15.34 -25.44
N GLY A 260 0.79 15.42 -25.44
CA GLY A 260 0.06 16.60 -24.95
C GLY A 260 0.34 16.91 -23.47
N ALA A 261 -0.01 18.12 -23.04
CA ALA A 261 0.26 18.64 -21.70
C ALA A 261 -0.27 17.79 -20.52
N ASP A 262 -1.17 16.84 -20.80
CA ASP A 262 -1.78 15.93 -19.81
C ASP A 262 -1.14 14.52 -19.79
N SER A 263 0.06 14.38 -20.37
CA SER A 263 0.76 13.09 -20.41
C SER A 263 1.74 12.94 -19.25
N ALA A 264 1.95 11.70 -18.79
CA ALA A 264 2.89 11.40 -17.73
C ALA A 264 4.33 11.76 -18.14
N GLU A 265 5.10 12.27 -17.19
CA GLU A 265 6.55 12.42 -17.35
C GLU A 265 7.20 11.04 -17.39
N VAL A 266 8.12 10.83 -18.33
CA VAL A 266 8.80 9.54 -18.53
C VAL A 266 10.29 9.70 -18.30
N GLU A 267 10.81 8.92 -17.37
CA GLU A 267 12.23 8.84 -17.09
C GLU A 267 12.75 7.41 -17.32
N THR A 268 14.02 7.28 -17.66
CA THR A 268 14.67 5.98 -17.79
C THR A 268 15.53 5.73 -16.56
N VAL A 269 15.21 4.67 -15.80
CA VAL A 269 15.95 4.26 -14.62
C VAL A 269 16.56 2.87 -14.91
N GLY A 270 17.81 2.85 -15.33
CA GLY A 270 18.45 1.62 -15.81
C GLY A 270 17.76 1.06 -17.05
N GLU A 271 17.26 -0.16 -16.96
CA GLU A 271 16.50 -0.82 -18.04
C GLU A 271 14.98 -0.62 -17.90
N GLN A 272 14.53 0.15 -16.91
CA GLN A 272 13.12 0.37 -16.61
C GLN A 272 12.67 1.76 -17.02
N LYS A 273 11.37 1.91 -17.28
CA LYS A 273 10.73 3.20 -17.53
C LYS A 273 9.90 3.58 -16.31
N LEU A 274 10.14 4.77 -15.80
CA LEU A 274 9.40 5.42 -14.74
C LEU A 274 8.42 6.42 -15.35
N TYR A 275 7.15 6.27 -15.05
CA TYR A 275 6.08 7.17 -15.46
C TYR A 275 5.55 7.87 -14.22
N THR A 276 5.66 9.19 -14.17
CA THR A 276 5.04 10.00 -13.11
C THR A 276 3.68 10.48 -13.58
N LEU A 277 2.63 10.12 -12.87
CA LEU A 277 1.27 10.55 -13.24
C LEU A 277 1.13 12.07 -13.10
N PRO A 278 0.46 12.74 -14.06
CA PRO A 278 0.36 14.20 -14.10
C PRO A 278 -0.55 14.76 -12.99
N VAL A 279 -1.37 13.91 -12.39
CA VAL A 279 -2.34 14.29 -11.35
C VAL A 279 -2.11 13.50 -10.06
N GLU A 280 -2.34 14.14 -8.94
CA GLU A 280 -2.43 13.44 -7.66
C GLU A 280 -3.74 12.68 -7.57
N LEU A 281 -3.68 11.47 -7.05
CA LEU A 281 -4.83 10.59 -6.88
C LEU A 281 -4.94 10.13 -5.42
N ALA A 282 -6.17 9.98 -4.96
CA ALA A 282 -6.49 9.24 -3.76
C ALA A 282 -7.15 7.92 -4.16
N LEU A 283 -6.85 6.85 -3.42
CA LEU A 283 -7.40 5.51 -3.66
C LEU A 283 -7.92 4.95 -2.34
N GLU A 284 -9.22 4.64 -2.27
CA GLU A 284 -9.80 3.95 -1.14
C GLU A 284 -9.34 2.47 -1.10
N ALA A 285 -9.47 1.83 0.05
CA ALA A 285 -9.20 0.40 0.17
C ALA A 285 -10.18 -0.40 -0.71
N GLY A 286 -9.66 -1.28 -1.57
CA GLY A 286 -10.43 -2.05 -2.53
C GLY A 286 -10.83 -1.29 -3.82
N GLU A 287 -10.42 -0.02 -3.97
CA GLU A 287 -10.75 0.78 -5.15
C GLU A 287 -9.81 0.48 -6.32
N THR A 288 -10.37 0.50 -7.53
CA THR A 288 -9.62 0.61 -8.79
C THR A 288 -9.97 1.91 -9.48
N LYS A 289 -8.97 2.73 -9.76
CA LYS A 289 -9.13 4.02 -10.43
C LYS A 289 -8.41 4.04 -11.77
N THR A 290 -9.11 4.47 -12.81
CA THR A 290 -8.58 4.61 -14.16
C THR A 290 -8.17 6.05 -14.41
N THR A 291 -6.97 6.27 -14.94
CA THR A 291 -6.48 7.59 -15.36
C THR A 291 -5.75 7.51 -16.70
N SER A 292 -5.62 8.64 -17.37
CA SER A 292 -4.83 8.73 -18.61
C SER A 292 -3.33 8.77 -18.29
N LEU A 293 -2.56 7.92 -18.95
CA LEU A 293 -1.10 7.95 -18.92
C LEU A 293 -0.54 8.75 -20.10
N MET A 294 -1.17 8.60 -21.27
CA MET A 294 -0.70 9.19 -22.53
C MET A 294 -1.90 9.42 -23.45
N LEU A 295 -1.88 10.54 -24.14
CA LEU A 295 -2.79 10.85 -25.23
C LEU A 295 -2.00 11.42 -26.40
N ALA A 296 -2.14 10.82 -27.58
CA ALA A 296 -1.56 11.33 -28.82
C ALA A 296 -2.64 11.37 -29.91
N GLU A 297 -2.61 12.42 -30.71
CA GLU A 297 -3.54 12.61 -31.80
C GLU A 297 -2.80 12.68 -33.15
N ALA A 298 -3.48 12.33 -34.23
CA ALA A 298 -2.97 12.37 -35.59
C ALA A 298 -1.64 11.63 -35.80
N VAL A 299 -1.47 10.48 -35.14
CA VAL A 299 -0.23 9.69 -35.15
C VAL A 299 -0.08 8.98 -36.50
N PRO A 300 0.99 9.24 -37.29
CA PRO A 300 1.20 8.59 -38.57
C PRO A 300 1.50 7.11 -38.40
N VAL A 301 0.89 6.27 -39.24
CA VAL A 301 1.10 4.82 -39.22
C VAL A 301 1.43 4.31 -40.63
N VAL A 302 2.15 3.21 -40.66
CA VAL A 302 2.35 2.43 -41.90
C VAL A 302 1.51 1.17 -41.77
N GLN A 303 0.65 0.95 -42.75
CA GLN A 303 -0.15 -0.25 -42.87
C GLN A 303 0.55 -1.29 -43.73
N GLU A 304 0.70 -2.49 -43.20
CA GLU A 304 1.26 -3.64 -43.91
C GLU A 304 0.29 -4.80 -43.88
N TYR A 305 0.19 -5.51 -45.01
CA TYR A 305 -0.57 -6.73 -45.10
C TYR A 305 0.37 -7.93 -44.99
N LEU A 306 0.23 -8.73 -43.94
CA LEU A 306 1.11 -9.85 -43.70
C LEU A 306 0.33 -11.17 -43.91
N LEU A 307 0.89 -12.00 -44.79
CA LEU A 307 0.43 -13.37 -44.93
C LEU A 307 1.19 -14.25 -43.95
N SER A 308 0.51 -14.65 -42.87
CA SER A 308 1.08 -15.54 -41.90
C SER A 308 0.92 -17.00 -42.34
N GLN A 309 2.03 -17.61 -42.78
CA GLN A 309 2.09 -19.06 -42.99
C GLN A 309 2.65 -19.72 -41.73
N GLY A 310 1.84 -20.49 -41.05
CA GLY A 310 2.20 -21.15 -39.80
C GLY A 310 3.30 -22.23 -39.89
N TYR A 311 3.63 -22.71 -41.10
CA TYR A 311 4.73 -23.64 -41.39
C TYR A 311 5.17 -23.45 -42.85
N PHE A 312 6.44 -23.76 -43.09
CA PHE A 312 7.03 -23.77 -44.42
C PHE A 312 6.30 -24.79 -45.30
N THR A 313 5.33 -24.34 -46.10
CA THR A 313 4.63 -25.20 -47.05
C THR A 313 5.37 -25.08 -48.39
N PRO A 314 5.89 -26.17 -48.96
CA PRO A 314 6.53 -26.10 -50.25
C PRO A 314 5.62 -25.46 -51.28
N ALA A 315 6.17 -24.63 -52.17
CA ALA A 315 5.43 -23.86 -53.18
C ALA A 315 4.50 -24.71 -54.05
N ALA A 316 4.81 -26.01 -54.23
CA ALA A 316 3.98 -26.97 -54.94
C ALA A 316 2.64 -27.25 -54.28
N GLN A 317 2.56 -27.20 -52.94
CA GLN A 317 1.30 -27.40 -52.20
C GLN A 317 0.40 -26.15 -52.12
N LEU A 318 0.94 -24.98 -52.47
CA LEU A 318 0.17 -23.72 -52.48
C LEU A 318 -0.67 -23.58 -53.77
N ARG A 319 -0.30 -24.28 -54.87
CA ARG A 319 -1.00 -24.18 -56.18
C ARG A 319 -2.38 -24.82 -56.18
N ASP A 320 -2.64 -25.77 -55.31
CA ASP A 320 -3.90 -26.52 -55.26
C ASP A 320 -4.82 -26.12 -54.10
N ARG A 321 -4.40 -25.18 -53.26
CA ARG A 321 -5.23 -24.70 -52.16
C ARG A 321 -6.28 -23.72 -52.65
N LYS A 322 -7.55 -24.14 -52.61
CA LYS A 322 -8.72 -23.27 -52.86
C LYS A 322 -9.12 -22.43 -51.62
N ASP A 323 -8.43 -22.61 -50.51
CA ASP A 323 -8.76 -21.95 -49.25
C ASP A 323 -8.22 -20.52 -49.23
N LYS A 324 -9.04 -19.59 -48.71
CA LYS A 324 -8.63 -18.21 -48.47
C LYS A 324 -7.59 -18.21 -47.33
N LEU A 325 -6.41 -17.67 -47.60
CA LEU A 325 -5.39 -17.51 -46.55
C LEU A 325 -5.73 -16.29 -45.70
N PRO A 326 -5.58 -16.37 -44.36
CA PRO A 326 -5.78 -15.22 -43.51
C PRO A 326 -4.69 -14.18 -43.72
N VAL A 327 -5.09 -12.94 -43.98
CA VAL A 327 -4.19 -11.78 -44.06
C VAL A 327 -4.33 -11.01 -42.76
N HIS A 328 -3.19 -10.82 -42.07
CA HIS A 328 -3.11 -9.96 -40.90
C HIS A 328 -2.73 -8.54 -41.33
N VAL A 329 -3.43 -7.57 -40.79
CA VAL A 329 -3.09 -6.16 -40.96
C VAL A 329 -2.19 -5.75 -39.78
N ARG A 330 -0.98 -5.26 -40.12
CA ARG A 330 -0.08 -4.65 -39.14
C ARG A 330 -0.10 -3.15 -39.32
N LEU A 331 -0.32 -2.42 -38.24
CA LEU A 331 -0.15 -0.97 -38.15
C LEU A 331 1.13 -0.70 -37.35
N THR A 332 2.08 -0.03 -37.99
CA THR A 332 3.35 0.37 -37.38
C THR A 332 3.32 1.88 -37.18
N ILE A 333 3.48 2.33 -35.93
CA ILE A 333 3.61 3.74 -35.56
C ILE A 333 5.04 4.19 -35.94
N LYS A 334 5.15 5.35 -36.57
CA LYS A 334 6.44 5.96 -36.93
C LYS A 334 6.96 6.88 -35.85
#